data_156b064942e833d3a82f18240aed09ed
#
_entry.id   156b064942e833d3a82f18240aed09ed
#
_cell.length_a   1.000
_cell.length_b   1.000
_cell.length_c   1.000
_cell.angle_alpha   90.00
_cell.angle_beta   90.00
_cell.angle_gamma   90.00
#
_symmetry.space_group_name_H-M   'P 1'
#
loop_
_entity.id
_entity.type
_entity.pdbx_description
1 polymer ?
#
loop_
_entity_poly.entity_id
_entity_poly.type
_entity_poly.pdbx_seq_one_letter_code
_entity_poly.pdbx_strand_id
1 'polypeptide(L)'
;MTIIATQTGELSDGLVFNGTIHKNFELRLPVMRDNGQALEETEERFQTVDGFAADYYYRCAVMAATLVRLGDIPQEELTAELLHDNMTPEDFNILLASRNVLKVKRSG
;
A
#
# COMPACT_ATOMS: atom_id res chain seq x y z
N MET A 1 -7.70 13.80 21.11
CA MET A 1 -7.62 13.60 19.65
C MET A 1 -6.34 12.84 19.30
N THR A 2 -6.46 11.81 18.50
CA THR A 2 -5.31 11.04 18.06
C THR A 2 -4.79 11.57 16.73
N ILE A 3 -3.50 11.91 16.69
CA ILE A 3 -2.87 12.35 15.47
C ILE A 3 -2.17 11.14 14.87
N ILE A 4 -2.54 10.79 13.63
CA ILE A 4 -1.91 9.70 12.91
C ILE A 4 -0.71 10.24 12.15
N ALA A 5 0.47 9.73 12.47
CA ALA A 5 1.69 10.13 11.78
C ALA A 5 1.67 9.56 10.36
N THR A 6 2.07 10.37 9.38
CA THR A 6 2.16 9.95 7.99
C THR A 6 3.52 10.32 7.43
N GLN A 7 3.87 9.66 6.32
CA GLN A 7 5.09 9.93 5.58
C GLN A 7 4.71 10.18 4.12
N THR A 8 5.20 11.29 3.59
CA THR A 8 4.99 11.61 2.18
C THR A 8 6.24 11.29 1.39
N GLY A 9 6.08 11.11 0.09
CA GLY A 9 7.18 10.84 -0.80
C GLY A 9 6.75 10.82 -2.24
N GLU A 10 7.66 10.38 -3.10
CA GLU A 10 7.42 10.31 -4.53
C GLU A 10 7.92 8.98 -5.09
N LEU A 11 7.08 8.34 -5.90
CA LEU A 11 7.45 7.12 -6.61
C LEU A 11 8.41 7.46 -7.76
N SER A 12 9.23 6.49 -8.15
CA SER A 12 10.17 6.66 -9.25
C SER A 12 9.46 6.58 -10.61
N ASP A 13 8.73 5.50 -10.83
CA ASP A 13 8.02 5.25 -12.09
C ASP A 13 6.62 5.84 -12.09
N GLY A 14 5.95 5.75 -10.97
CA GLY A 14 4.58 6.17 -10.84
C GLY A 14 3.59 5.09 -11.24
N LEU A 15 2.33 5.29 -10.85
CA LEU A 15 1.25 4.36 -11.14
C LEU A 15 0.28 5.03 -12.10
N VAL A 16 0.01 4.36 -13.22
CA VAL A 16 -0.90 4.90 -14.24
C VAL A 16 -2.34 4.59 -13.84
N PHE A 17 -3.16 5.62 -13.81
CA PHE A 17 -4.59 5.49 -13.52
C PHE A 17 -5.34 6.50 -14.39
N ASN A 18 -6.30 6.01 -15.18
CA ASN A 18 -7.07 6.84 -16.12
C ASN A 18 -6.19 7.71 -17.02
N GLY A 19 -5.10 7.10 -17.53
CA GLY A 19 -4.20 7.77 -18.47
C GLY A 19 -3.25 8.80 -17.85
N THR A 20 -3.26 8.92 -16.53
CA THR A 20 -2.39 9.85 -15.81
C THR A 20 -1.43 9.10 -14.91
N ILE A 21 -0.19 9.56 -14.86
CA ILE A 21 0.83 8.96 -13.99
C ILE A 21 0.79 9.65 -12.63
N HIS A 22 0.63 8.86 -11.57
CA HIS A 22 0.58 9.38 -10.21
C HIS A 22 1.82 8.95 -9.45
N LYS A 23 2.53 9.88 -8.85
CA LYS A 23 3.79 9.62 -8.15
C LYS A 23 3.78 10.04 -6.68
N ASN A 24 3.10 11.13 -6.36
CA ASN A 24 3.12 11.67 -5.00
C ASN A 24 2.23 10.85 -4.08
N PHE A 25 2.78 10.42 -2.96
CA PHE A 25 2.04 9.57 -2.04
C PHE A 25 2.13 10.07 -0.60
N GLU A 26 1.19 9.60 0.19
CA GLU A 26 1.21 9.77 1.64
C GLU A 26 0.76 8.44 2.24
N LEU A 27 1.51 7.92 3.21
CA LEU A 27 1.14 6.66 3.84
C LEU A 27 1.24 6.73 5.35
N ARG A 28 0.53 5.82 6.01
CA ARG A 28 0.54 5.63 7.45
C ARG A 28 1.04 4.23 7.79
N LEU A 29 1.33 3.97 9.05
CA LEU A 29 1.67 2.61 9.46
C LEU A 29 0.42 1.74 9.48
N PRO A 30 0.54 0.44 9.14
CA PRO A 30 -0.59 -0.46 9.27
C PRO A 30 -0.92 -0.73 10.73
N VAL A 31 -2.20 -1.00 10.99
CA VAL A 31 -2.66 -1.48 12.28
C VAL A 31 -3.26 -2.87 12.09
N MET A 32 -3.56 -3.57 13.18
CA MET A 32 -4.05 -4.95 13.10
C MET A 32 -5.23 -5.14 12.16
N ARG A 33 -6.14 -4.17 12.11
CA ARG A 33 -7.30 -4.23 11.22
C ARG A 33 -6.88 -4.34 9.76
N ASP A 34 -5.83 -3.61 9.37
CA ASP A 34 -5.34 -3.63 7.99
C ASP A 34 -4.84 -5.03 7.60
N ASN A 35 -4.10 -5.66 8.51
CA ASN A 35 -3.58 -6.99 8.27
C ASN A 35 -4.69 -8.04 8.20
N GLY A 36 -5.66 -7.97 9.12
CA GLY A 36 -6.79 -8.88 9.13
C GLY A 36 -7.63 -8.77 7.87
N GLN A 37 -7.90 -7.55 7.45
CA GLN A 37 -8.68 -7.30 6.24
C GLN A 37 -7.93 -7.79 4.99
N ALA A 38 -6.62 -7.57 4.97
CA ALA A 38 -5.79 -8.05 3.85
C ALA A 38 -5.80 -9.57 3.76
N LEU A 39 -5.80 -10.27 4.90
CA LEU A 39 -5.89 -11.74 4.91
C LEU A 39 -7.22 -12.21 4.35
N GLU A 40 -8.32 -11.56 4.72
CA GLU A 40 -9.64 -11.89 4.21
C GLU A 40 -9.72 -11.71 2.70
N GLU A 41 -9.21 -10.59 2.20
CA GLU A 41 -9.20 -10.32 0.76
C GLU A 41 -8.38 -11.34 0.00
N THR A 42 -7.23 -11.74 0.58
CA THR A 42 -6.35 -12.73 -0.03
C THR A 42 -7.05 -14.09 -0.10
N GLU A 43 -7.69 -14.50 0.99
CA GLU A 43 -8.40 -15.77 1.02
C GLU A 43 -9.55 -15.80 0.03
N GLU A 44 -10.29 -14.71 -0.09
CA GLU A 44 -11.38 -14.62 -1.05
C GLU A 44 -10.89 -14.80 -2.49
N ARG A 45 -9.73 -14.23 -2.79
CA ARG A 45 -9.20 -14.30 -4.16
C ARG A 45 -8.56 -15.63 -4.50
N PHE A 46 -7.82 -16.24 -3.56
CA PHE A 46 -7.03 -17.44 -3.82
C PHE A 46 -7.52 -18.71 -3.12
N GLN A 47 -8.53 -18.59 -2.27
CA GLN A 47 -9.02 -19.68 -1.41
C GLN A 47 -7.92 -20.22 -0.48
N THR A 48 -6.89 -19.43 -0.24
CA THR A 48 -5.79 -19.74 0.66
C THR A 48 -5.04 -18.47 1.00
N VAL A 49 -4.29 -18.47 2.09
CA VAL A 49 -3.39 -17.36 2.41
C VAL A 49 -1.93 -17.79 2.26
N ASP A 50 -1.71 -19.04 1.82
CA ASP A 50 -0.37 -19.61 1.65
C ASP A 50 0.06 -19.58 0.19
N GLY A 51 1.38 -19.54 -0.02
CA GLY A 51 1.97 -19.58 -1.34
C GLY A 51 2.43 -18.19 -1.80
N PHE A 52 3.28 -18.18 -2.82
CA PHE A 52 3.88 -16.95 -3.30
C PHE A 52 2.86 -15.94 -3.85
N ALA A 53 1.92 -16.43 -4.65
CA ALA A 53 0.92 -15.54 -5.25
C ALA A 53 0.04 -14.89 -4.18
N ALA A 54 -0.40 -15.67 -3.20
CA ALA A 54 -1.20 -15.15 -2.09
C ALA A 54 -0.39 -14.16 -1.26
N ASP A 55 0.89 -14.46 -1.00
CA ASP A 55 1.75 -13.58 -0.22
C ASP A 55 1.94 -12.22 -0.91
N TYR A 56 2.18 -12.21 -2.21
CA TYR A 56 2.33 -10.96 -2.95
C TYR A 56 1.04 -10.13 -2.90
N TYR A 57 -0.10 -10.77 -3.09
CA TYR A 57 -1.37 -10.09 -3.04
C TYR A 57 -1.64 -9.51 -1.64
N TYR A 58 -1.33 -10.30 -0.61
CA TYR A 58 -1.48 -9.86 0.77
C TYR A 58 -0.67 -8.60 1.05
N ARG A 59 0.58 -8.56 0.58
CA ARG A 59 1.44 -7.39 0.77
C ARG A 59 0.86 -6.16 0.08
N CYS A 60 0.32 -6.34 -1.12
CA CYS A 60 -0.33 -5.24 -1.84
C CYS A 60 -1.58 -4.78 -1.12
N ALA A 61 -2.34 -5.70 -0.52
CA ALA A 61 -3.55 -5.36 0.22
C ALA A 61 -3.22 -4.53 1.46
N VAL A 62 -2.18 -4.91 2.21
CA VAL A 62 -1.75 -4.14 3.38
C VAL A 62 -1.28 -2.75 2.95
N MET A 63 -0.48 -2.68 1.90
CA MET A 63 0.03 -1.39 1.41
C MET A 63 -1.10 -0.49 0.93
N ALA A 64 -2.05 -1.04 0.18
CA ALA A 64 -3.19 -0.26 -0.31
C ALA A 64 -4.00 0.31 0.84
N ALA A 65 -4.20 -0.48 1.90
CA ALA A 65 -4.93 -0.03 3.09
C ALA A 65 -4.24 1.12 3.81
N THR A 66 -2.91 1.20 3.72
CA THR A 66 -2.13 2.23 4.42
C THR A 66 -1.84 3.46 3.58
N LEU A 67 -2.13 3.41 2.27
CA LEU A 67 -1.97 4.58 1.41
C LEU A 67 -3.11 5.56 1.69
N VAL A 68 -2.76 6.67 2.32
CA VAL A 68 -3.71 7.75 2.58
C VAL A 68 -4.04 8.46 1.27
N ARG A 69 -3.04 8.55 0.40
CA ARG A 69 -3.18 9.25 -0.87
C ARG A 69 -2.12 8.76 -1.86
N LEU A 70 -2.49 8.66 -3.12
CA LEU A 70 -1.55 8.44 -4.21
C LEU A 70 -2.03 9.29 -5.38
N GLY A 71 -1.35 10.43 -5.60
CA GLY A 71 -1.76 11.39 -6.61
C GLY A 71 -3.21 11.82 -6.40
N ASP A 72 -3.98 11.78 -7.46
CA ASP A 72 -5.40 12.13 -7.43
C ASP A 72 -6.31 10.91 -7.54
N ILE A 73 -5.76 9.70 -7.36
CA ILE A 73 -6.53 8.47 -7.44
C ILE A 73 -7.55 8.44 -6.28
N PRO A 74 -8.84 8.23 -6.58
CA PRO A 74 -9.85 8.14 -5.51
C PRO A 74 -9.51 7.03 -4.53
N GLN A 75 -9.77 7.25 -3.25
CA GLN A 75 -9.44 6.32 -2.19
C GLN A 75 -10.01 4.92 -2.43
N GLU A 76 -11.26 4.85 -2.91
CA GLU A 76 -11.92 3.57 -3.18
C GLU A 76 -11.30 2.80 -4.34
N GLU A 77 -10.48 3.47 -5.16
CA GLU A 77 -9.77 2.81 -6.26
C GLU A 77 -8.37 2.36 -5.87
N LEU A 78 -7.89 2.76 -4.69
CA LEU A 78 -6.59 2.33 -4.18
C LEU A 78 -6.73 0.95 -3.54
N THR A 79 -6.76 -0.08 -4.38
CA THR A 79 -6.99 -1.45 -3.97
C THR A 79 -5.74 -2.30 -4.12
N ALA A 80 -5.74 -3.48 -3.50
CA ALA A 80 -4.66 -4.44 -3.65
C ALA A 80 -4.45 -4.78 -5.12
N GLU A 81 -5.53 -4.96 -5.85
CA GLU A 81 -5.49 -5.32 -7.27
C GLU A 81 -4.85 -4.24 -8.11
N LEU A 82 -5.17 -2.97 -7.85
CA LEU A 82 -4.57 -1.85 -8.56
C LEU A 82 -3.05 -1.84 -8.37
N LEU A 83 -2.58 -1.99 -7.15
CA LEU A 83 -1.15 -2.01 -6.87
C LEU A 83 -0.49 -3.24 -7.46
N HIS A 84 -1.10 -4.40 -7.28
CA HIS A 84 -0.56 -5.65 -7.76
C HIS A 84 -0.37 -5.67 -9.29
N ASP A 85 -1.33 -5.13 -10.01
CA ASP A 85 -1.33 -5.18 -11.47
C ASP A 85 -0.55 -4.04 -12.13
N ASN A 86 -0.32 -2.93 -11.43
CA ASN A 86 0.21 -1.72 -12.06
C ASN A 86 1.47 -1.14 -11.42
N MET A 87 1.75 -1.44 -10.16
CA MET A 87 2.92 -0.86 -9.50
C MET A 87 4.18 -1.67 -9.76
N THR A 88 5.29 -1.00 -10.04
CA THR A 88 6.57 -1.68 -10.22
C THR A 88 7.14 -2.13 -8.88
N PRO A 89 7.94 -3.21 -8.86
CA PRO A 89 8.60 -3.64 -7.63
C PRO A 89 9.47 -2.53 -7.03
N GLU A 90 10.11 -1.73 -7.87
CA GLU A 90 10.94 -0.63 -7.41
C GLU A 90 10.13 0.39 -6.64
N ASP A 91 8.97 0.77 -7.16
CA ASP A 91 8.08 1.71 -6.48
C ASP A 91 7.53 1.12 -5.18
N PHE A 92 7.21 -0.16 -5.18
CA PHE A 92 6.76 -0.83 -3.96
C PHE A 92 7.84 -0.76 -2.87
N ASN A 93 9.11 -0.93 -3.26
CA ASN A 93 10.24 -0.82 -2.34
C ASN A 93 10.39 0.59 -1.78
N ILE A 94 10.07 1.61 -2.59
CA ILE A 94 10.06 3.00 -2.12
C ILE A 94 9.02 3.17 -1.02
N LEU A 95 7.84 2.60 -1.20
CA LEU A 95 6.80 2.65 -0.17
C LEU A 95 7.23 1.93 1.11
N LEU A 96 7.87 0.77 0.97
CA LEU A 96 8.38 0.02 2.13
C LEU A 96 9.45 0.82 2.87
N ALA A 97 10.35 1.48 2.15
CA ALA A 97 11.39 2.30 2.76
C ALA A 97 10.76 3.47 3.53
N SER A 98 9.73 4.10 2.95
CA SER A 98 9.02 5.20 3.60
C SER A 98 8.32 4.74 4.87
N ARG A 99 7.75 3.52 4.84
CA ARG A 99 7.12 2.95 6.02
C ARG A 99 8.13 2.71 7.13
N ASN A 100 9.33 2.27 6.77
CA ASN A 100 10.41 2.06 7.75
C ASN A 100 10.87 3.37 8.38
N VAL A 101 10.96 4.45 7.59
CA VAL A 101 11.28 5.77 8.11
C VAL A 101 10.25 6.19 9.15
N LEU A 102 8.97 5.96 8.83
CA LEU A 102 7.87 6.31 9.74
C LEU A 102 7.93 5.50 11.03
N LYS A 103 8.30 4.23 10.95
CA LYS A 103 8.49 3.37 12.13
C LYS A 103 9.57 3.91 13.05
N VAL A 104 10.70 4.34 12.48
CA VAL A 104 11.81 4.89 13.25
C VAL A 104 11.39 6.18 13.95
N LYS A 105 10.68 7.07 13.25
CA LYS A 105 10.17 8.30 13.83
C LYS A 105 9.23 8.02 15.00
N ARG A 106 8.37 7.02 14.86
CA ARG A 106 7.40 6.68 15.89
C ARG A 106 8.06 6.07 17.11
N SER A 107 9.16 5.34 16.91
CA SER A 107 9.90 4.68 18.00
C SER A 107 10.77 5.64 18.76
N GLY A 108 11.21 6.70 18.13
CA GLY A 108 12.05 7.72 18.72
C GLY A 108 11.24 8.80 19.38
#